data_dcd78a485f9e93b241f772a4f467aff4
#
_entry.id   dcd78a485f9e93b241f772a4f467aff4
#
_cell.length_a   1.000
_cell.length_b   1.000
_cell.length_c   1.000
_cell.angle_alpha   90.00
_cell.angle_beta   90.00
_cell.angle_gamma   90.00
#
_symmetry.space_group_name_H-M   'P 1'
#
loop_
_entity.id
_entity.type
_entity.pdbx_description
1 polymer ?
#
loop_
_entity_poly.entity_id
_entity_poly.type
_entity_poly.pdbx_seq_one_letter_code
_entity_poly.pdbx_strand_id
1 'polypeptide(L)'
;MKNLIFFHSLPNKMLPRLLSVFCLLVLLFMTACAGKNQKDSLARIKNLEFTVLSEDAIPEEMQKVIQEKHPNPFKITYSDNGSLYIGIGYGEQPTGGFGITVNDLYLTENAIYFDTTLLGPSPDNETPVNDTASYPYLVIKTEYIDEPVVFK
;
A
#
# COMPACT_ATOMS: atom_id res chain seq x y z
N MET A 1 -63.30 -10.31 24.23
CA MET A 1 -63.29 -8.94 23.69
C MET A 1 -62.57 -8.98 22.35
N LYS A 2 -63.32 -8.81 21.25
CA LYS A 2 -62.80 -8.91 19.87
C LYS A 2 -62.38 -7.51 19.44
N ASN A 3 -61.08 -7.27 19.24
CA ASN A 3 -60.61 -6.05 18.63
C ASN A 3 -60.71 -6.17 17.11
N LEU A 4 -61.70 -5.49 16.55
CA LEU A 4 -61.93 -5.38 15.12
C LEU A 4 -60.98 -4.31 14.56
N ILE A 5 -59.95 -4.71 13.80
CA ILE A 5 -59.08 -3.79 13.09
C ILE A 5 -59.80 -3.37 11.82
N PHE A 6 -60.22 -2.10 11.78
CA PHE A 6 -60.82 -1.44 10.61
C PHE A 6 -59.73 -1.20 9.56
N PHE A 7 -59.67 -2.04 8.54
CA PHE A 7 -58.93 -1.72 7.34
C PHE A 7 -59.69 -0.64 6.55
N HIS A 8 -59.21 0.60 6.66
CA HIS A 8 -59.72 1.68 5.83
C HIS A 8 -59.23 1.51 4.40
N SER A 9 -60.15 1.10 3.51
CA SER A 9 -59.88 0.93 2.07
C SER A 9 -59.54 2.29 1.45
N LEU A 10 -58.28 2.46 1.07
CA LEU A 10 -57.84 3.63 0.30
C LEU A 10 -58.49 3.60 -1.11
N PRO A 11 -58.97 4.75 -1.62
CA PRO A 11 -59.63 4.81 -2.92
C PRO A 11 -58.66 4.42 -4.05
N ASN A 12 -59.14 3.56 -4.91
CA ASN A 12 -58.38 2.87 -6.01
C ASN A 12 -57.66 3.81 -6.99
N LYS A 13 -57.93 5.12 -6.92
CA LYS A 13 -57.24 6.15 -7.76
C LYS A 13 -56.02 6.78 -7.10
N MET A 14 -55.78 6.56 -5.79
CA MET A 14 -54.59 7.09 -5.08
C MET A 14 -53.40 6.12 -5.13
N LEU A 15 -53.63 4.83 -5.25
CA LEU A 15 -52.60 3.79 -5.23
C LEU A 15 -51.54 3.97 -6.34
N PRO A 16 -51.91 4.23 -7.63
CA PRO A 16 -50.92 4.42 -8.67
C PRO A 16 -50.13 5.72 -8.54
N ARG A 17 -50.72 6.76 -7.95
CA ARG A 17 -50.00 8.04 -7.71
C ARG A 17 -48.98 7.91 -6.56
N LEU A 18 -49.31 7.21 -5.49
CA LEU A 18 -48.40 6.91 -4.38
C LEU A 18 -47.25 6.02 -4.85
N LEU A 19 -47.52 5.02 -5.69
CA LEU A 19 -46.51 4.12 -6.26
C LEU A 19 -45.54 4.89 -7.17
N SER A 20 -46.06 5.81 -8.00
CA SER A 20 -45.26 6.65 -8.87
C SER A 20 -44.35 7.61 -8.11
N VAL A 21 -44.82 8.23 -7.04
CA VAL A 21 -44.04 9.12 -6.16
C VAL A 21 -42.96 8.31 -5.42
N PHE A 22 -43.27 7.11 -4.97
CA PHE A 22 -42.34 6.22 -4.29
C PHE A 22 -41.24 5.76 -5.24
N CYS A 23 -41.57 5.38 -6.49
CA CYS A 23 -40.56 5.05 -7.54
C CYS A 23 -39.67 6.24 -7.87
N LEU A 24 -40.21 7.45 -7.94
CA LEU A 24 -39.46 8.68 -8.21
C LEU A 24 -38.47 8.99 -7.06
N LEU A 25 -38.90 8.79 -5.81
CA LEU A 25 -38.07 8.93 -4.62
C LEU A 25 -36.94 7.88 -4.58
N VAL A 26 -37.20 6.64 -4.93
CA VAL A 26 -36.18 5.57 -4.99
C VAL A 26 -35.16 5.85 -6.10
N LEU A 27 -35.59 6.39 -7.25
CA LEU A 27 -34.68 6.78 -8.34
C LEU A 27 -33.76 7.95 -7.94
N LEU A 28 -34.25 8.89 -7.12
CA LEU A 28 -33.43 10.00 -6.58
C LEU A 28 -32.36 9.52 -5.58
N PHE A 29 -32.60 8.45 -4.84
CA PHE A 29 -31.60 7.88 -3.91
C PHE A 29 -30.51 7.05 -4.61
N MET A 30 -30.73 6.57 -5.83
CA MET A 30 -29.75 5.78 -6.58
C MET A 30 -28.66 6.62 -7.25
N THR A 31 -28.80 7.95 -7.33
CA THR A 31 -27.79 8.83 -7.95
C THR A 31 -26.73 9.37 -6.99
N ALA A 32 -26.78 9.01 -5.70
CA ALA A 32 -25.84 9.52 -4.68
C ALA A 32 -24.55 8.67 -4.52
N CYS A 33 -24.36 7.61 -5.30
CA CYS A 33 -23.06 6.96 -5.44
C CYS A 33 -22.26 7.59 -6.59
N ALA A 34 -21.95 8.88 -6.48
CA ALA A 34 -20.83 9.45 -7.22
C ALA A 34 -19.56 8.81 -6.67
N GLY A 35 -19.10 7.72 -7.30
CA GLY A 35 -17.81 7.12 -7.02
C GLY A 35 -16.76 8.23 -7.11
N LYS A 36 -16.14 8.58 -5.98
CA LYS A 36 -14.89 9.34 -6.00
C LYS A 36 -13.96 8.58 -6.94
N ASN A 37 -13.59 9.20 -8.04
CA ASN A 37 -12.65 8.64 -8.98
C ASN A 37 -11.37 8.32 -8.21
N GLN A 38 -11.12 7.03 -7.98
CA GLN A 38 -9.91 6.48 -7.34
C GLN A 38 -8.64 6.75 -8.16
N LYS A 39 -8.76 7.55 -9.21
CA LYS A 39 -7.66 7.95 -10.09
C LYS A 39 -6.79 9.05 -9.49
N ASP A 40 -7.31 9.87 -8.56
CA ASP A 40 -6.58 11.00 -7.97
C ASP A 40 -5.67 10.56 -6.81
N SER A 41 -5.98 9.45 -6.11
CA SER A 41 -5.19 8.95 -5.00
C SER A 41 -3.80 8.40 -5.39
N LEU A 42 -3.55 8.18 -6.67
CA LEU A 42 -2.26 7.72 -7.22
C LEU A 42 -1.46 8.85 -7.87
N ALA A 43 -1.99 10.07 -7.89
CA ALA A 43 -1.26 11.22 -8.44
C ALA A 43 -0.03 11.50 -7.58
N ARG A 44 1.15 11.45 -8.22
CA ARG A 44 2.42 11.80 -7.59
C ARG A 44 2.42 13.28 -7.21
N ILE A 45 2.62 13.58 -5.92
CA ILE A 45 2.76 14.93 -5.40
C ILE A 45 4.20 15.39 -5.54
N LYS A 46 5.17 14.57 -5.06
CA LYS A 46 6.60 14.86 -5.18
C LYS A 46 7.44 13.59 -5.12
N ASN A 47 8.62 13.63 -5.69
CA ASN A 47 9.67 12.64 -5.44
C ASN A 47 10.27 12.91 -4.06
N LEU A 48 10.63 11.85 -3.36
CA LEU A 48 11.30 11.93 -2.06
C LEU A 48 12.78 11.64 -2.26
N GLU A 49 13.60 12.48 -1.66
CA GLU A 49 15.04 12.24 -1.56
C GLU A 49 15.29 11.15 -0.54
N PHE A 50 16.23 10.27 -0.82
CA PHE A 50 16.60 9.20 0.08
C PHE A 50 18.10 8.92 0.04
N THR A 51 18.59 8.25 1.08
CA THR A 51 19.95 7.73 1.18
C THR A 51 19.89 6.23 1.42
N VAL A 52 20.60 5.45 0.62
CA VAL A 52 20.82 4.02 0.91
C VAL A 52 21.81 3.90 2.05
N LEU A 53 21.46 3.13 3.07
CA LEU A 53 22.27 2.97 4.26
C LEU A 53 23.19 1.76 4.14
N SER A 54 24.44 1.91 4.62
CA SER A 54 25.30 0.81 4.97
C SER A 54 24.80 0.13 6.26
N GLU A 55 25.18 -1.10 6.49
CA GLU A 55 24.72 -1.91 7.62
C GLU A 55 24.98 -1.24 8.97
N ASP A 56 26.12 -0.61 9.14
CA ASP A 56 26.53 0.14 10.33
C ASP A 56 25.74 1.43 10.57
N ALA A 57 25.08 1.96 9.55
CA ALA A 57 24.24 3.16 9.62
C ALA A 57 22.75 2.86 9.88
N ILE A 58 22.34 1.59 9.87
CA ILE A 58 20.97 1.18 10.16
C ILE A 58 20.74 1.27 11.67
N PRO A 59 19.60 1.85 12.14
CA PRO A 59 19.25 1.86 13.56
C PRO A 59 19.27 0.46 14.18
N GLU A 60 19.80 0.34 15.41
CA GLU A 60 19.97 -0.96 16.09
C GLU A 60 18.66 -1.74 16.23
N GLU A 61 17.56 -1.04 16.53
CA GLU A 61 16.23 -1.65 16.64
C GLU A 61 15.78 -2.27 15.30
N MET A 62 16.06 -1.59 14.21
CA MET A 62 15.73 -2.09 12.87
C MET A 62 16.63 -3.26 12.47
N GLN A 63 17.93 -3.22 12.83
CA GLN A 63 18.85 -4.35 12.61
C GLN A 63 18.36 -5.62 13.29
N LYS A 64 17.89 -5.53 14.54
CA LYS A 64 17.31 -6.67 15.28
C LYS A 64 16.13 -7.29 14.52
N VAL A 65 15.22 -6.45 14.05
CA VAL A 65 14.05 -6.91 13.26
C VAL A 65 14.48 -7.56 11.95
N ILE A 66 15.47 -7.01 11.27
CA ILE A 66 16.03 -7.59 10.04
C ILE A 66 16.60 -8.99 10.33
N GLN A 67 17.39 -9.14 11.39
CA GLN A 67 17.99 -10.42 11.79
C GLN A 67 16.92 -11.47 12.15
N GLU A 68 15.85 -11.06 12.86
CA GLU A 68 14.73 -11.95 13.19
C GLU A 68 13.96 -12.43 11.95
N LYS A 69 13.83 -11.58 10.95
CA LYS A 69 13.09 -11.91 9.72
C LYS A 69 13.91 -12.73 8.73
N HIS A 70 15.22 -12.53 8.73
CA HIS A 70 16.14 -13.32 7.93
C HIS A 70 16.05 -14.83 8.27
N PRO A 71 15.99 -15.76 7.29
CA PRO A 71 16.26 -15.61 5.86
C PRO A 71 15.01 -15.32 4.99
N ASN A 72 13.87 -15.01 5.57
CA ASN A 72 12.63 -14.83 4.84
C ASN A 72 12.54 -13.43 4.18
N PRO A 73 11.72 -13.27 3.12
CA PRO A 73 11.40 -11.96 2.58
C PRO A 73 10.74 -11.07 3.63
N PHE A 74 11.05 -9.77 3.62
CA PHE A 74 10.44 -8.83 4.54
C PHE A 74 10.24 -7.44 3.92
N LYS A 75 9.29 -6.71 4.50
CA LYS A 75 9.02 -5.29 4.27
C LYS A 75 8.81 -4.66 5.63
N ILE A 76 9.62 -3.68 6.00
CA ILE A 76 9.59 -3.04 7.30
C ILE A 76 9.77 -1.53 7.18
N THR A 77 9.16 -0.81 8.09
CA THR A 77 9.37 0.63 8.27
C THR A 77 9.70 0.92 9.73
N TYR A 78 10.54 1.90 9.95
CA TYR A 78 10.92 2.39 11.28
C TYR A 78 11.05 3.90 11.22
N SER A 79 10.58 4.61 12.23
CA SER A 79 10.71 6.07 12.30
C SER A 79 11.43 6.49 13.58
N ASP A 80 12.40 7.37 13.42
CA ASP A 80 13.15 7.94 14.53
C ASP A 80 13.68 9.33 14.17
N ASN A 81 13.61 10.27 15.14
CA ASN A 81 14.19 11.61 15.05
C ASN A 81 13.87 12.36 13.73
N GLY A 82 12.60 12.31 13.30
CA GLY A 82 12.16 13.00 12.07
C GLY A 82 12.60 12.33 10.77
N SER A 83 13.11 11.11 10.84
CA SER A 83 13.50 10.29 9.70
C SER A 83 12.61 9.05 9.60
N LEU A 84 12.34 8.64 8.37
CA LEU A 84 11.69 7.38 8.03
C LEU A 84 12.73 6.44 7.42
N TYR A 85 12.83 5.24 7.94
CA TYR A 85 13.66 4.17 7.43
C TYR A 85 12.75 3.12 6.80
N ILE A 86 13.05 2.72 5.56
CA ILE A 86 12.27 1.75 4.80
C ILE A 86 13.20 0.61 4.41
N GLY A 87 12.88 -0.59 4.84
CA GLY A 87 13.66 -1.80 4.57
C GLY A 87 12.87 -2.81 3.76
N ILE A 88 13.55 -3.43 2.79
CA ILE A 88 13.04 -4.53 2.00
C ILE A 88 14.09 -5.63 1.92
N GLY A 89 13.67 -6.88 2.12
CA GLY A 89 14.48 -8.07 1.89
C GLY A 89 13.74 -9.03 0.97
N TYR A 90 14.47 -9.63 0.04
CA TYR A 90 13.89 -10.54 -0.95
C TYR A 90 14.03 -12.03 -0.55
N GLY A 91 14.55 -12.28 0.66
CA GLY A 91 14.75 -13.64 1.15
C GLY A 91 15.91 -14.36 0.47
N GLU A 92 15.91 -15.68 0.62
CA GLU A 92 16.97 -16.54 0.09
C GLU A 92 17.01 -16.54 -1.43
N GLN A 93 18.21 -16.31 -1.99
CA GLN A 93 18.53 -16.44 -3.39
C GLN A 93 19.54 -17.57 -3.58
N PRO A 94 19.48 -18.30 -4.71
CA PRO A 94 20.27 -19.53 -4.87
C PRO A 94 21.77 -19.31 -4.94
N THR A 95 22.20 -18.09 -5.29
CA THR A 95 23.62 -17.76 -5.49
C THR A 95 23.93 -16.38 -4.93
N GLY A 96 25.21 -16.02 -4.87
CA GLY A 96 25.63 -14.63 -4.70
C GLY A 96 25.40 -13.78 -5.94
N GLY A 97 25.74 -12.49 -5.85
CA GLY A 97 25.67 -11.53 -6.97
C GLY A 97 24.32 -10.89 -7.20
N PHE A 98 23.30 -11.15 -6.35
CA PHE A 98 22.03 -10.41 -6.38
C PHE A 98 22.19 -9.03 -5.75
N GLY A 99 21.54 -8.03 -6.36
CA GLY A 99 21.49 -6.67 -5.87
C GLY A 99 20.06 -6.14 -5.88
N ILE A 100 19.84 -4.99 -5.22
CA ILE A 100 18.53 -4.32 -5.19
C ILE A 100 18.69 -2.90 -5.72
N THR A 101 17.86 -2.54 -6.71
CA THR A 101 17.76 -1.18 -7.22
C THR A 101 16.49 -0.53 -6.72
N VAL A 102 16.59 0.72 -6.25
CA VAL A 102 15.44 1.59 -6.02
C VAL A 102 15.08 2.25 -7.34
N ASN A 103 13.91 1.89 -7.87
CA ASN A 103 13.40 2.47 -9.11
C ASN A 103 12.77 3.85 -8.83
N ASP A 104 12.04 3.94 -7.71
CA ASP A 104 11.27 5.14 -7.41
C ASP A 104 10.92 5.24 -5.92
N LEU A 105 10.89 6.47 -5.41
CA LEU A 105 10.35 6.81 -4.09
C LEU A 105 9.58 8.12 -4.21
N TYR A 106 8.27 8.07 -4.01
CA TYR A 106 7.42 9.24 -4.19
C TYR A 106 6.22 9.28 -3.25
N LEU A 107 5.76 10.50 -2.98
CA LEU A 107 4.58 10.79 -2.18
C LEU A 107 3.36 10.97 -3.08
N THR A 108 2.22 10.44 -2.63
CA THR A 108 0.88 10.73 -3.12
C THR A 108 0.04 11.36 -2.01
N GLU A 109 -1.25 11.60 -2.23
CA GLU A 109 -2.14 12.15 -1.20
C GLU A 109 -2.35 11.22 0.01
N ASN A 110 -2.07 9.93 -0.11
CA ASN A 110 -2.44 8.93 0.89
C ASN A 110 -1.37 7.85 1.14
N ALA A 111 -0.20 7.95 0.52
CA ALA A 111 0.87 6.97 0.71
C ALA A 111 2.22 7.46 0.17
N ILE A 112 3.28 6.87 0.70
CA ILE A 112 4.61 6.85 0.12
C ILE A 112 4.75 5.57 -0.69
N TYR A 113 5.07 5.68 -1.97
CA TYR A 113 5.33 4.53 -2.83
C TYR A 113 6.83 4.27 -2.92
N PHE A 114 7.22 3.06 -2.59
CA PHE A 114 8.59 2.56 -2.66
C PHE A 114 8.66 1.42 -3.65
N ASP A 115 9.31 1.68 -4.79
CA ASP A 115 9.44 0.75 -5.90
C ASP A 115 10.88 0.26 -6.00
N THR A 116 11.06 -1.06 -6.02
CA THR A 116 12.37 -1.70 -6.07
C THR A 116 12.37 -2.90 -7.01
N THR A 117 13.55 -3.19 -7.56
CA THR A 117 13.77 -4.38 -8.38
C THR A 117 14.93 -5.19 -7.83
N LEU A 118 14.73 -6.50 -7.65
CA LEU A 118 15.81 -7.45 -7.42
C LEU A 118 16.52 -7.71 -8.75
N LEU A 119 17.81 -7.42 -8.78
CA LEU A 119 18.67 -7.71 -9.91
C LEU A 119 19.42 -9.02 -9.67
N GLY A 120 19.33 -9.95 -10.62
CA GLY A 120 20.12 -11.18 -10.59
C GLY A 120 21.58 -10.93 -10.96
N PRO A 121 22.44 -11.93 -10.76
CA PRO A 121 23.83 -11.86 -11.18
C PRO A 121 23.91 -11.66 -12.71
N SER A 122 24.76 -10.71 -13.13
CA SER A 122 24.99 -10.44 -14.54
C SER A 122 26.26 -11.18 -15.02
N PRO A 123 26.21 -11.78 -16.20
CA PRO A 123 27.41 -12.39 -16.80
C PRO A 123 28.57 -11.40 -17.01
N ASP A 124 28.22 -10.11 -17.15
CA ASP A 124 29.18 -9.02 -17.38
C ASP A 124 29.82 -8.48 -16.09
N ASN A 125 29.31 -8.90 -14.92
CA ASN A 125 29.93 -8.53 -13.65
C ASN A 125 31.22 -9.31 -13.45
N GLU A 126 32.33 -8.61 -13.26
CA GLU A 126 33.66 -9.17 -12.94
C GLU A 126 33.66 -9.93 -11.60
N THR A 127 32.62 -9.85 -10.81
CA THR A 127 32.45 -10.58 -9.55
C THR A 127 32.00 -12.02 -9.87
N PRO A 128 32.81 -13.03 -9.56
CA PRO A 128 32.41 -14.41 -9.80
C PRO A 128 31.14 -14.72 -8.97
N VAL A 129 30.13 -15.23 -9.65
CA VAL A 129 28.93 -15.76 -9.00
C VAL A 129 29.36 -16.98 -8.20
N ASN A 130 29.27 -16.91 -6.87
CA ASN A 130 29.50 -18.09 -6.04
C ASN A 130 28.19 -18.88 -5.90
N ASP A 131 28.30 -20.20 -5.78
CA ASP A 131 27.16 -21.11 -5.58
C ASP A 131 26.63 -21.10 -4.12
N THR A 132 26.92 -20.02 -3.38
CA THR A 132 26.46 -19.85 -2.00
C THR A 132 25.21 -19.02 -1.98
N ALA A 133 24.17 -19.50 -1.29
CA ALA A 133 22.94 -18.76 -1.08
C ALA A 133 23.21 -17.35 -0.52
N SER A 134 22.45 -16.37 -1.00
CA SER A 134 22.51 -14.98 -0.53
C SER A 134 21.14 -14.48 -0.11
N TYR A 135 21.13 -13.41 0.67
CA TYR A 135 19.92 -12.86 1.28
C TYR A 135 19.89 -11.34 1.10
N PRO A 136 19.66 -10.86 -0.14
CA PRO A 136 19.75 -9.44 -0.44
C PRO A 136 18.66 -8.66 0.31
N TYR A 137 19.09 -7.61 0.97
CA TYR A 137 18.21 -6.62 1.54
C TYR A 137 18.76 -5.20 1.34
N LEU A 138 17.89 -4.21 1.45
CA LEU A 138 18.24 -2.81 1.32
C LEU A 138 17.44 -2.00 2.33
N VAL A 139 18.11 -1.01 2.94
CA VAL A 139 17.48 -0.02 3.80
C VAL A 139 17.78 1.37 3.26
N ILE A 140 16.75 2.17 3.13
CA ILE A 140 16.87 3.60 2.80
C ILE A 140 16.41 4.45 3.99
N LYS A 141 16.94 5.67 4.04
CA LYS A 141 16.51 6.74 4.93
C LYS A 141 15.97 7.90 4.12
N THR A 142 14.80 8.42 4.52
CA THR A 142 14.17 9.61 3.94
C THR A 142 13.58 10.51 5.03
N GLU A 143 13.03 11.66 4.68
CA GLU A 143 12.26 12.50 5.62
C GLU A 143 11.05 11.74 6.17
N TYR A 144 10.70 11.98 7.44
CA TYR A 144 9.48 11.44 8.01
C TYR A 144 8.27 12.18 7.45
N ILE A 145 7.32 11.41 6.92
CA ILE A 145 6.00 11.88 6.51
C ILE A 145 5.00 10.89 7.10
N ASP A 146 3.94 11.41 7.73
CA ASP A 146 2.91 10.60 8.40
C ASP A 146 1.93 10.00 7.38
N GLU A 147 2.49 9.17 6.49
CA GLU A 147 1.76 8.43 5.46
C GLU A 147 2.24 6.98 5.40
N PRO A 148 1.35 6.02 5.11
CA PRO A 148 1.73 4.63 4.98
C PRO A 148 2.67 4.38 3.80
N VAL A 149 3.57 3.40 3.93
CA VAL A 149 4.47 2.99 2.84
C VAL A 149 3.85 1.84 2.06
N VAL A 150 3.73 2.02 0.75
CA VAL A 150 3.30 1.01 -0.21
C VAL A 150 4.50 0.51 -0.99
N PHE A 151 4.83 -0.76 -0.82
CA PHE A 151 5.91 -1.44 -1.55
C PHE A 151 5.39 -2.01 -2.87
N LYS A 152 6.06 -1.71 -3.96
CA LYS A 152 5.79 -2.22 -5.31
C LYS A 152 6.74 -3.33 -5.71
#